data_fc7bd6507272072588e3265b7eabf55f
#
_entry.id   fc7bd6507272072588e3265b7eabf55f
#
_cell.length_a   1.000
_cell.length_b   1.000
_cell.length_c   1.000
_cell.angle_alpha   90.00
_cell.angle_beta   90.00
_cell.angle_gamma   90.00
#
_symmetry.space_group_name_H-M   'P 1'
#
loop_
_entity.id
_entity.type
_entity.pdbx_description
1 polymer ?
#
loop_
_entity_poly.entity_id
_entity_poly.type
_entity_poly.pdbx_seq_one_letter_code
_entity_poly.pdbx_strand_id
1 'polypeptide(L)'
;MKAFMKFMLVMIALIGIFLIWLFRRDADGVPILSYHQINEIDHNEWTLSPEEFEAQMKYLADNGYTFMLPDELLDAWENETSLPPKPVVVTFSGGRLDILKNALPILQKYNAKATLFVVTDYLNLYPTYLTWDQARNLQSSGVFDIESNTLNHDDLSEMLSTQDIRAQLYNSKQAVEWYMKKPANYVSYPGGKYTREVEQITHDCNYRAAFYVDYGLAHKGRYVLPMIPISGGKSHTFLRFKARLLGAPIIAPLNRLKNSMIYDGNGALAQYIWIP
;
A
#
# COMPACT_ATOMS: atom_id res chain seq x y z
N MET A 1 -40.39 -24.66 -12.76
CA MET A 1 -40.26 -23.83 -11.52
C MET A 1 -39.45 -24.51 -10.41
N LYS A 2 -39.82 -25.70 -9.91
CA LYS A 2 -39.11 -26.40 -8.83
C LYS A 2 -37.64 -26.79 -9.17
N ALA A 3 -37.33 -27.18 -10.39
CA ALA A 3 -35.97 -27.52 -10.82
C ALA A 3 -35.06 -26.29 -10.92
N PHE A 4 -35.60 -25.20 -11.45
CA PHE A 4 -34.87 -23.90 -11.52
C PHE A 4 -34.56 -23.35 -10.12
N MET A 5 -35.52 -23.46 -9.18
CA MET A 5 -35.30 -23.02 -7.79
C MET A 5 -34.26 -23.89 -7.07
N LYS A 6 -34.25 -25.21 -7.32
CA LYS A 6 -33.17 -26.09 -6.79
C LYS A 6 -31.80 -25.73 -7.38
N PHE A 7 -31.73 -25.48 -8.69
CA PHE A 7 -30.49 -25.05 -9.34
C PHE A 7 -29.97 -23.73 -8.75
N MET A 8 -30.84 -22.72 -8.57
CA MET A 8 -30.47 -21.46 -7.92
C MET A 8 -29.94 -21.67 -6.49
N LEU A 9 -30.59 -22.51 -5.67
CA LEU A 9 -30.13 -22.80 -4.32
C LEU A 9 -28.75 -23.46 -4.30
N VAL A 10 -28.50 -24.40 -5.22
CA VAL A 10 -27.18 -25.03 -5.35
C VAL A 10 -26.12 -24.01 -5.77
N MET A 11 -26.42 -23.12 -6.70
CA MET A 11 -25.50 -22.06 -7.13
C MET A 11 -25.17 -21.10 -5.98
N ILE A 12 -26.17 -20.68 -5.21
CA ILE A 12 -25.95 -19.81 -4.03
C ILE A 12 -25.09 -20.54 -2.99
N ALA A 13 -25.33 -21.82 -2.74
CA ALA A 13 -24.51 -22.61 -1.81
C ALA A 13 -23.05 -22.73 -2.30
N LEU A 14 -22.83 -22.99 -3.59
CA LEU A 14 -21.48 -23.05 -4.18
C LEU A 14 -20.75 -21.71 -4.09
N ILE A 15 -21.45 -20.60 -4.39
CA ILE A 15 -20.91 -19.25 -4.23
C ILE A 15 -20.55 -19.00 -2.76
N GLY A 16 -21.42 -19.36 -1.83
CA GLY A 16 -21.16 -19.23 -0.40
C GLY A 16 -19.93 -20.02 0.06
N ILE A 17 -19.80 -21.27 -0.36
CA ILE A 17 -18.64 -22.14 -0.07
C ILE A 17 -17.36 -21.52 -0.67
N PHE A 18 -17.43 -21.03 -1.92
CA PHE A 18 -16.31 -20.39 -2.60
C PHE A 18 -15.86 -19.11 -1.88
N LEU A 19 -16.81 -18.27 -1.42
CA LEU A 19 -16.50 -17.08 -0.64
C LEU A 19 -15.86 -17.44 0.70
N ILE A 20 -16.40 -18.43 1.42
CA ILE A 20 -15.83 -18.92 2.69
C ILE A 20 -14.39 -19.44 2.46
N TRP A 21 -14.16 -20.15 1.36
CA TRP A 21 -12.83 -20.65 1.02
C TRP A 21 -11.85 -19.50 0.71
N LEU A 22 -12.29 -18.48 -0.05
CA LEU A 22 -11.50 -17.27 -0.31
C LEU A 22 -11.10 -16.56 0.98
N PHE A 23 -12.07 -16.30 1.87
CA PHE A 23 -11.79 -15.65 3.15
C PHE A 23 -10.87 -16.46 4.05
N ARG A 24 -11.01 -17.79 4.06
CA ARG A 24 -10.11 -18.65 4.85
C ARG A 24 -8.70 -18.72 4.29
N ARG A 25 -8.56 -18.68 2.97
CA ARG A 25 -7.25 -18.68 2.32
C ARG A 25 -6.42 -17.45 2.67
N ASP A 26 -7.08 -16.30 2.83
CA ASP A 26 -6.42 -15.02 3.14
C ASP A 26 -6.52 -14.65 4.64
N ALA A 27 -6.96 -15.58 5.50
CA ALA A 27 -7.20 -15.32 6.93
C ALA A 27 -5.95 -14.83 7.68
N ASP A 28 -4.76 -15.23 7.24
CA ASP A 28 -3.47 -14.85 7.83
C ASP A 28 -2.80 -13.66 7.10
N GLY A 29 -3.48 -13.06 6.14
CA GLY A 29 -2.96 -11.92 5.40
C GLY A 29 -3.11 -10.61 6.17
N VAL A 30 -2.11 -9.73 6.03
CA VAL A 30 -2.06 -8.41 6.69
C VAL A 30 -2.38 -7.31 5.68
N PRO A 31 -3.37 -6.45 5.93
CA PRO A 31 -3.62 -5.30 5.09
C PRO A 31 -2.51 -4.26 5.25
N ILE A 32 -1.94 -3.83 4.12
CA ILE A 32 -1.02 -2.71 4.03
C ILE A 32 -1.75 -1.61 3.26
N LEU A 33 -2.03 -0.49 3.91
CA LEU A 33 -2.80 0.61 3.35
C LEU A 33 -1.86 1.65 2.73
N SER A 34 -2.11 2.04 1.49
CA SER A 34 -1.30 3.03 0.77
C SER A 34 -2.05 4.33 0.58
N TYR A 35 -1.54 5.38 1.21
CA TYR A 35 -1.98 6.77 1.11
C TYR A 35 -0.97 7.61 0.32
N HIS A 36 -1.38 8.79 -0.13
CA HIS A 36 -0.48 9.71 -0.84
C HIS A 36 -0.51 11.11 -0.24
N GLN A 37 -1.62 11.82 -0.34
CA GLN A 37 -1.76 13.22 0.07
C GLN A 37 -2.90 13.37 1.09
N ILE A 38 -2.69 14.21 2.10
CA ILE A 38 -3.69 14.52 3.12
C ILE A 38 -3.83 16.03 3.20
N ASN A 39 -4.73 16.59 2.39
CA ASN A 39 -5.01 18.03 2.37
C ASN A 39 -6.40 18.33 1.80
N GLU A 40 -6.85 19.57 1.91
CA GLU A 40 -8.13 20.04 1.37
C GLU A 40 -8.01 20.85 0.07
N ILE A 41 -6.79 20.98 -0.46
CA ILE A 41 -6.48 21.86 -1.59
C ILE A 41 -6.56 21.08 -2.90
N ASP A 42 -5.99 19.87 -2.91
CA ASP A 42 -5.92 19.03 -4.10
C ASP A 42 -7.18 18.16 -4.21
N HIS A 43 -7.93 18.31 -5.29
CA HIS A 43 -9.18 17.56 -5.52
C HIS A 43 -8.96 16.43 -6.53
N ASN A 44 -8.05 15.52 -6.24
CA ASN A 44 -7.74 14.37 -7.10
C ASN A 44 -7.92 13.04 -6.33
N GLU A 45 -7.81 11.93 -7.05
CA GLU A 45 -8.03 10.59 -6.47
C GLU A 45 -6.95 10.17 -5.45
N TRP A 46 -5.83 10.87 -5.39
CA TRP A 46 -4.71 10.58 -4.49
C TRP A 46 -4.79 11.37 -3.17
N THR A 47 -5.77 12.25 -3.04
CA THR A 47 -5.90 13.16 -1.91
C THR A 47 -7.12 12.83 -1.06
N LEU A 48 -6.91 12.62 0.24
CA LEU A 48 -7.98 12.66 1.24
C LEU A 48 -7.92 13.96 2.02
N SER A 49 -9.08 14.44 2.47
CA SER A 49 -9.09 15.49 3.47
C SER A 49 -8.57 14.97 4.81
N PRO A 50 -8.03 15.85 5.68
CA PRO A 50 -7.64 15.45 7.04
C PRO A 50 -8.78 14.79 7.82
N GLU A 51 -10.03 15.26 7.65
CA GLU A 51 -11.21 14.69 8.29
C GLU A 51 -11.49 13.26 7.81
N GLU A 52 -11.41 13.02 6.50
CA GLU A 52 -11.59 11.67 5.93
C GLU A 52 -10.51 10.71 6.41
N PHE A 53 -9.25 11.16 6.43
CA PHE A 53 -8.13 10.37 6.95
C PHE A 53 -8.31 10.07 8.44
N GLU A 54 -8.69 11.07 9.23
CA GLU A 54 -8.94 10.90 10.66
C GLU A 54 -10.06 9.89 10.93
N ALA A 55 -11.16 9.96 10.17
CA ALA A 55 -12.26 9.00 10.29
C ALA A 55 -11.81 7.55 10.03
N GLN A 56 -10.85 7.35 9.09
CA GLN A 56 -10.28 6.04 8.80
C GLN A 56 -9.36 5.56 9.93
N MET A 57 -8.47 6.40 10.46
CA MET A 57 -7.60 6.07 11.61
C MET A 57 -8.42 5.76 12.86
N LYS A 58 -9.46 6.57 13.13
CA LYS A 58 -10.41 6.32 14.21
C LYS A 58 -11.10 4.96 14.06
N TYR A 59 -11.57 4.64 12.85
CA TYR A 59 -12.19 3.34 12.60
C TYR A 59 -11.24 2.17 12.89
N LEU A 60 -10.00 2.26 12.46
CA LEU A 60 -9.01 1.21 12.74
C LEU A 60 -8.78 1.04 14.24
N ALA A 61 -8.55 2.15 14.96
CA ALA A 61 -8.34 2.14 16.40
C ALA A 61 -9.56 1.59 17.17
N ASP A 62 -10.76 2.08 16.89
CA ASP A 62 -12.02 1.68 17.56
C ASP A 62 -12.37 0.20 17.29
N ASN A 63 -11.94 -0.36 16.17
CA ASN A 63 -12.18 -1.77 15.82
C ASN A 63 -11.03 -2.70 16.24
N GLY A 64 -10.06 -2.21 17.03
CA GLY A 64 -9.00 -3.00 17.63
C GLY A 64 -7.91 -3.44 16.64
N TYR A 65 -7.66 -2.65 15.59
CA TYR A 65 -6.52 -2.87 14.74
C TYR A 65 -5.22 -2.44 15.44
N THR A 66 -4.17 -3.22 15.26
CA THR A 66 -2.84 -2.91 15.78
C THR A 66 -1.96 -2.36 14.67
N PHE A 67 -1.54 -1.11 14.79
CA PHE A 67 -0.67 -0.46 13.83
C PHE A 67 0.76 -1.00 13.95
N MET A 68 1.31 -1.47 12.84
CA MET A 68 2.66 -2.03 12.75
C MET A 68 3.49 -1.32 11.68
N LEU A 69 4.81 -1.30 11.88
CA LEU A 69 5.77 -0.99 10.83
C LEU A 69 6.12 -2.27 10.04
N PRO A 70 6.62 -2.14 8.80
CA PRO A 70 7.11 -3.28 8.02
C PRO A 70 8.15 -4.13 8.74
N ASP A 71 9.08 -3.53 9.50
CA ASP A 71 10.07 -4.26 10.29
C ASP A 71 9.39 -5.19 11.30
N GLU A 72 8.43 -4.68 12.07
CA GLU A 72 7.70 -5.47 13.07
C GLU A 72 6.93 -6.64 12.43
N LEU A 73 6.36 -6.41 11.23
CA LEU A 73 5.64 -7.43 10.48
C LEU A 73 6.57 -8.52 9.96
N LEU A 74 7.67 -8.12 9.31
CA LEU A 74 8.63 -9.07 8.73
C LEU A 74 9.41 -9.81 9.80
N ASP A 75 9.79 -9.15 10.90
CA ASP A 75 10.42 -9.79 12.06
C ASP A 75 9.53 -10.88 12.65
N ALA A 76 8.23 -10.61 12.79
CA ALA A 76 7.28 -11.61 13.27
C ALA A 76 7.19 -12.81 12.33
N TRP A 77 7.18 -12.58 11.02
CA TRP A 77 7.14 -13.65 10.02
C TRP A 77 8.44 -14.46 9.95
N GLU A 78 9.59 -13.81 10.01
CA GLU A 78 10.91 -14.45 9.94
C GLU A 78 11.22 -15.26 11.19
N ASN A 79 10.87 -14.71 12.36
CA ASN A 79 11.09 -15.37 13.65
C ASN A 79 9.94 -16.31 14.07
N GLU A 80 8.94 -16.49 13.21
CA GLU A 80 7.77 -17.35 13.47
C GLU A 80 7.00 -16.99 14.75
N THR A 81 7.02 -15.70 15.12
CA THR A 81 6.24 -15.20 16.25
C THR A 81 4.82 -14.82 15.83
N SER A 82 3.89 -14.88 16.79
CA SER A 82 2.49 -14.51 16.51
C SER A 82 2.37 -13.00 16.26
N LEU A 83 1.61 -12.64 15.23
CA LEU A 83 1.20 -11.26 15.01
C LEU A 83 0.20 -10.83 16.10
N PRO A 84 0.16 -9.53 16.42
CA PRO A 84 -0.87 -8.98 17.30
C PRO A 84 -2.27 -9.12 16.67
N PRO A 85 -3.35 -8.95 17.45
CA PRO A 85 -4.70 -8.96 16.89
C PRO A 85 -4.90 -7.90 15.81
N LYS A 86 -5.54 -8.28 14.70
CA LYS A 86 -5.87 -7.40 13.57
C LYS A 86 -4.71 -6.48 13.16
N PRO A 87 -3.56 -7.02 12.76
CA PRO A 87 -2.43 -6.20 12.36
C PRO A 87 -2.77 -5.38 11.10
N VAL A 88 -2.29 -4.15 11.04
CA VAL A 88 -2.41 -3.26 9.88
C VAL A 88 -1.15 -2.43 9.72
N VAL A 89 -0.69 -2.28 8.49
CA VAL A 89 0.42 -1.37 8.15
C VAL A 89 -0.14 -0.18 7.39
N VAL A 90 0.25 1.02 7.80
CA VAL A 90 -0.12 2.28 7.14
C VAL A 90 1.11 2.81 6.40
N THR A 91 0.95 3.13 5.13
CA THR A 91 2.04 3.67 4.31
C THR A 91 1.60 4.93 3.58
N PHE A 92 2.57 5.79 3.29
CA PHE A 92 2.42 6.97 2.44
C PHE A 92 3.48 6.95 1.36
N SER A 93 3.14 7.40 0.16
CA SER A 93 4.06 7.47 -0.97
C SER A 93 4.31 8.91 -1.42
N GLY A 94 5.55 9.20 -1.84
CA GLY A 94 5.97 10.45 -2.45
C GLY A 94 6.78 11.38 -1.56
N GLY A 95 6.44 11.53 -0.28
CA GLY A 95 7.14 12.46 0.61
C GLY A 95 6.60 13.90 0.59
N ARG A 96 5.27 14.06 0.46
CA ARG A 96 4.58 15.36 0.43
C ARG A 96 4.64 16.06 1.79
N LEU A 97 4.71 17.41 1.75
CA LEU A 97 4.79 18.26 2.96
C LEU A 97 3.52 18.21 3.82
N ASP A 98 2.37 17.92 3.23
CA ASP A 98 1.09 17.80 3.92
C ASP A 98 1.06 16.63 4.93
N ILE A 99 1.88 15.60 4.72
CA ILE A 99 2.03 14.48 5.68
C ILE A 99 2.52 14.98 7.04
N LEU A 100 3.52 15.86 7.05
CA LEU A 100 4.03 16.47 8.28
C LEU A 100 2.95 17.32 8.98
N LYS A 101 2.17 18.07 8.20
CA LYS A 101 1.22 19.05 8.74
C LYS A 101 -0.10 18.42 9.20
N ASN A 102 -0.59 17.45 8.44
CA ASN A 102 -1.94 16.94 8.58
C ASN A 102 -1.99 15.47 9.04
N ALA A 103 -1.14 14.59 8.49
CA ALA A 103 -1.17 13.18 8.85
C ALA A 103 -0.51 12.88 10.20
N LEU A 104 0.64 13.48 10.50
CA LEU A 104 1.38 13.25 11.75
C LEU A 104 0.52 13.47 13.01
N PRO A 105 -0.18 14.63 13.19
CA PRO A 105 -0.97 14.85 14.40
C PRO A 105 -2.14 13.86 14.53
N ILE A 106 -2.73 13.44 13.41
CA ILE A 106 -3.80 12.43 13.40
C ILE A 106 -3.25 11.06 13.82
N LEU A 107 -2.11 10.62 13.25
CA LEU A 107 -1.48 9.36 13.63
C LEU A 107 -1.10 9.35 15.12
N GLN A 108 -0.54 10.44 15.63
CA GLN A 108 -0.23 10.59 17.05
C GLN A 108 -1.47 10.45 17.95
N LYS A 109 -2.59 11.08 17.56
CA LYS A 109 -3.87 11.02 18.28
C LYS A 109 -4.38 9.59 18.47
N TYR A 110 -4.18 8.72 17.47
CA TYR A 110 -4.63 7.32 17.51
C TYR A 110 -3.51 6.32 17.84
N ASN A 111 -2.35 6.80 18.30
CA ASN A 111 -1.17 5.99 18.58
C ASN A 111 -0.81 5.05 17.42
N ALA A 112 -0.96 5.57 16.21
CA ALA A 112 -0.70 4.86 14.96
C ALA A 112 0.74 5.09 14.51
N LYS A 113 1.31 4.09 13.84
CA LYS A 113 2.61 4.18 13.16
C LYS A 113 2.40 4.10 11.66
N ALA A 114 3.33 4.65 10.88
CA ALA A 114 3.30 4.60 9.43
C ALA A 114 4.70 4.55 8.81
N THR A 115 4.80 4.07 7.57
CA THR A 115 6.01 4.19 6.75
C THR A 115 5.78 5.25 5.68
N LEU A 116 6.75 6.13 5.49
CA LEU A 116 6.74 7.12 4.42
C LEU A 116 7.80 6.78 3.39
N PHE A 117 7.37 6.36 2.21
CA PHE A 117 8.23 6.14 1.06
C PHE A 117 8.46 7.47 0.34
N VAL A 118 9.71 7.95 0.33
CA VAL A 118 10.06 9.27 -0.24
C VAL A 118 10.71 9.15 -1.62
N VAL A 119 10.30 10.03 -2.53
CA VAL A 119 10.99 10.24 -3.82
C VAL A 119 12.18 11.15 -3.52
N THR A 120 13.39 10.57 -3.54
CA THR A 120 14.55 11.22 -2.92
C THR A 120 15.00 12.50 -3.61
N ASP A 121 14.85 12.60 -4.93
CA ASP A 121 15.20 13.79 -5.70
C ASP A 121 14.18 14.93 -5.53
N TYR A 122 12.98 14.63 -5.00
CA TYR A 122 11.98 15.67 -4.80
C TYR A 122 12.15 16.41 -3.47
N LEU A 123 12.79 15.77 -2.49
CA LEU A 123 13.06 16.37 -1.20
C LEU A 123 14.08 17.51 -1.35
N ASN A 124 13.84 18.63 -0.71
CA ASN A 124 14.55 19.91 -0.84
C ASN A 124 14.41 20.60 -2.21
N LEU A 125 13.87 19.93 -3.22
CA LEU A 125 13.75 20.50 -4.57
C LEU A 125 12.41 21.19 -4.80
N TYR A 126 11.31 20.53 -4.42
CA TYR A 126 9.96 21.05 -4.65
C TYR A 126 9.32 21.57 -3.36
N PRO A 127 8.73 22.78 -3.37
CA PRO A 127 8.13 23.38 -2.16
C PRO A 127 6.97 22.59 -1.56
N THR A 128 6.31 21.72 -2.34
CA THR A 128 5.20 20.89 -1.90
C THR A 128 5.65 19.54 -1.32
N TYR A 129 6.96 19.27 -1.34
CA TYR A 129 7.57 18.09 -0.74
C TYR A 129 8.33 18.46 0.54
N LEU A 130 8.61 17.46 1.33
CA LEU A 130 9.43 17.61 2.54
C LEU A 130 10.86 18.05 2.19
N THR A 131 11.49 18.74 3.13
CA THR A 131 12.94 18.77 3.18
C THR A 131 13.47 17.53 3.90
N TRP A 132 14.75 17.21 3.71
CA TRP A 132 15.39 16.12 4.46
C TRP A 132 15.37 16.37 5.97
N ASP A 133 15.45 17.64 6.42
CA ASP A 133 15.31 17.99 7.84
C ASP A 133 13.91 17.70 8.36
N GLN A 134 12.88 18.00 7.58
CA GLN A 134 11.50 17.67 7.93
C GLN A 134 11.26 16.17 7.94
N ALA A 135 11.85 15.41 7.01
CA ALA A 135 11.80 13.96 7.02
C ALA A 135 12.48 13.37 8.27
N ARG A 136 13.63 13.93 8.71
CA ARG A 136 14.25 13.56 9.99
C ARG A 136 13.36 13.87 11.19
N ASN A 137 12.66 14.98 11.19
CA ASN A 137 11.70 15.31 12.24
C ASN A 137 10.55 14.31 12.31
N LEU A 138 10.02 13.86 11.15
CA LEU A 138 9.03 12.79 11.08
C LEU A 138 9.57 11.48 11.66
N GLN A 139 10.78 11.08 11.26
CA GLN A 139 11.45 9.88 11.80
C GLN A 139 11.64 9.97 13.31
N SER A 140 12.11 11.13 13.80
CA SER A 140 12.38 11.37 15.23
C SER A 140 11.12 11.43 16.09
N SER A 141 9.94 11.61 15.49
CA SER A 141 8.66 11.56 16.20
C SER A 141 8.32 10.16 16.73
N GLY A 142 8.98 9.12 16.21
CA GLY A 142 8.67 7.72 16.51
C GLY A 142 7.39 7.22 15.85
N VAL A 143 6.71 8.06 15.07
CA VAL A 143 5.47 7.72 14.34
C VAL A 143 5.78 7.20 12.95
N PHE A 144 6.74 7.82 12.26
CA PHE A 144 7.09 7.48 10.89
C PHE A 144 8.43 6.76 10.79
N ASP A 145 8.46 5.76 9.91
CA ASP A 145 9.67 5.20 9.35
C ASP A 145 9.85 5.69 7.91
N ILE A 146 11.02 6.28 7.59
CA ILE A 146 11.29 6.89 6.29
C ILE A 146 12.02 5.90 5.40
N GLU A 147 11.45 5.59 4.23
CA GLU A 147 11.93 4.57 3.30
C GLU A 147 11.91 5.10 1.85
N SER A 148 12.36 4.29 0.87
CA SER A 148 12.56 4.74 -0.50
C SER A 148 11.30 4.57 -1.38
N ASN A 149 11.02 5.59 -2.23
CA ASN A 149 10.10 5.51 -3.37
C ASN A 149 10.85 5.80 -4.69
N THR A 150 12.10 5.31 -4.80
CA THR A 150 13.08 5.54 -5.88
C THR A 150 13.62 6.97 -5.93
N LEU A 151 14.46 7.28 -6.93
CA LEU A 151 15.05 8.62 -7.09
C LEU A 151 14.01 9.66 -7.51
N ASN A 152 13.37 9.43 -8.67
CA ASN A 152 12.54 10.42 -9.37
C ASN A 152 11.12 9.93 -9.69
N HIS A 153 10.74 8.75 -9.16
CA HIS A 153 9.41 8.15 -9.33
C HIS A 153 9.08 7.72 -10.78
N ASP A 154 10.08 7.46 -11.60
CA ASP A 154 9.86 6.89 -12.93
C ASP A 154 9.37 5.43 -12.85
N ASP A 155 8.52 5.03 -13.80
CA ASP A 155 8.00 3.66 -13.90
C ASP A 155 9.14 2.69 -14.25
N LEU A 156 9.60 1.94 -13.26
CA LEU A 156 10.71 1.00 -13.42
C LEU A 156 10.39 -0.14 -14.40
N SER A 157 9.11 -0.46 -14.59
CA SER A 157 8.69 -1.54 -15.49
C SER A 157 8.79 -1.17 -16.97
N GLU A 158 8.89 0.11 -17.27
CA GLU A 158 9.05 0.65 -18.63
C GLU A 158 10.50 1.01 -18.97
N MET A 159 11.42 0.92 -18.01
CA MET A 159 12.84 1.16 -18.23
C MET A 159 13.49 0.00 -19.00
N LEU A 160 14.25 0.35 -20.06
CA LEU A 160 14.94 -0.63 -20.91
C LEU A 160 16.34 -0.98 -20.43
N SER A 161 16.92 -0.16 -19.55
CA SER A 161 18.29 -0.31 -19.06
C SER A 161 18.31 -0.85 -17.63
N THR A 162 18.85 -2.04 -17.45
CA THR A 162 19.14 -2.63 -16.13
C THR A 162 19.98 -1.70 -15.26
N GLN A 163 20.90 -0.94 -15.88
CA GLN A 163 21.75 0.00 -15.14
C GLN A 163 20.92 1.18 -14.61
N ASP A 164 19.96 1.69 -15.38
CA ASP A 164 19.10 2.78 -14.95
C ASP A 164 18.15 2.34 -13.84
N ILE A 165 17.56 1.13 -13.95
CA ILE A 165 16.76 0.53 -12.87
C ILE A 165 17.59 0.43 -11.59
N ARG A 166 18.83 -0.10 -11.69
CA ARG A 166 19.73 -0.19 -10.54
C ARG A 166 20.08 1.18 -9.97
N ALA A 167 20.30 2.19 -10.80
CA ALA A 167 20.58 3.55 -10.34
C ALA A 167 19.40 4.14 -9.55
N GLN A 168 18.17 3.97 -10.03
CA GLN A 168 16.95 4.38 -9.34
C GLN A 168 16.84 3.76 -7.93
N LEU A 169 17.09 2.47 -7.83
CA LEU A 169 16.97 1.71 -6.59
C LEU A 169 18.14 1.94 -5.64
N TYR A 170 19.36 1.80 -6.14
CA TYR A 170 20.57 1.89 -5.32
C TYR A 170 20.82 3.31 -4.80
N ASN A 171 20.76 4.32 -5.68
CA ASN A 171 21.06 5.70 -5.27
C ASN A 171 19.98 6.27 -4.34
N SER A 172 18.70 5.91 -4.53
CA SER A 172 17.66 6.30 -3.60
C SER A 172 17.83 5.66 -2.22
N LYS A 173 18.24 4.39 -2.17
CA LYS A 173 18.62 3.71 -0.93
C LYS A 173 19.73 4.46 -0.21
N GLN A 174 20.81 4.77 -0.93
CA GLN A 174 21.96 5.50 -0.37
C GLN A 174 21.57 6.89 0.12
N ALA A 175 20.68 7.59 -0.59
CA ALA A 175 20.20 8.91 -0.16
C ALA A 175 19.42 8.80 1.18
N VAL A 176 18.47 7.86 1.28
CA VAL A 176 17.74 7.64 2.54
C VAL A 176 18.69 7.29 3.68
N GLU A 177 19.62 6.36 3.47
CA GLU A 177 20.62 5.95 4.48
C GLU A 177 21.51 7.13 4.91
N TRP A 178 21.95 7.94 3.95
CA TRP A 178 22.78 9.11 4.23
C TRP A 178 22.06 10.16 5.07
N TYR A 179 20.83 10.51 4.69
CA TYR A 179 20.08 11.58 5.35
C TYR A 179 19.42 11.14 6.65
N MET A 180 18.91 9.90 6.71
CA MET A 180 18.20 9.38 7.90
C MET A 180 19.12 8.74 8.93
N LYS A 181 20.38 8.41 8.55
CA LYS A 181 21.38 7.74 9.42
C LYS A 181 20.88 6.39 9.96
N LYS A 182 20.11 5.68 9.14
CA LYS A 182 19.61 4.32 9.40
C LYS A 182 19.67 3.49 8.11
N PRO A 183 19.60 2.16 8.15
CA PRO A 183 19.38 1.35 6.95
C PRO A 183 18.06 1.73 6.27
N ALA A 184 18.05 1.77 4.93
CA ALA A 184 16.84 1.82 4.13
C ALA A 184 16.50 0.39 3.70
N ASN A 185 15.52 -0.20 4.37
CA ASN A 185 15.18 -1.61 4.22
C ASN A 185 14.14 -1.85 3.14
N TYR A 186 13.35 -0.83 2.78
CA TYR A 186 12.17 -0.99 1.98
C TYR A 186 12.12 -0.03 0.80
N VAL A 187 11.49 -0.48 -0.29
CA VAL A 187 11.19 0.37 -1.43
C VAL A 187 9.74 0.18 -1.88
N SER A 188 9.05 1.26 -2.21
CA SER A 188 7.78 1.22 -2.92
C SER A 188 8.02 1.49 -4.40
N TYR A 189 7.49 0.61 -5.26
CA TYR A 189 7.62 0.78 -6.70
C TYR A 189 6.69 1.89 -7.22
N PRO A 190 7.20 2.81 -8.04
CA PRO A 190 6.41 3.85 -8.68
C PRO A 190 5.22 3.29 -9.45
N GLY A 191 4.03 3.89 -9.26
CA GLY A 191 2.81 3.41 -9.89
C GLY A 191 2.38 1.99 -9.49
N GLY A 192 3.10 1.35 -8.56
CA GLY A 192 2.84 -0.02 -8.13
C GLY A 192 3.18 -1.09 -9.17
N LYS A 193 3.96 -0.74 -10.19
CA LYS A 193 4.32 -1.66 -11.27
C LYS A 193 5.76 -2.16 -11.12
N TYR A 194 5.98 -3.42 -11.51
CA TYR A 194 7.32 -4.02 -11.53
C TYR A 194 7.36 -5.22 -12.49
N THR A 195 8.58 -5.58 -12.88
CA THR A 195 8.89 -6.80 -13.62
C THR A 195 9.73 -7.73 -12.73
N ARG A 196 9.92 -8.98 -13.16
CA ARG A 196 10.85 -9.90 -12.47
C ARG A 196 12.28 -9.37 -12.44
N GLU A 197 12.69 -8.63 -13.47
CA GLU A 197 13.99 -8.00 -13.51
C GLU A 197 14.11 -6.91 -12.44
N VAL A 198 13.10 -6.04 -12.31
CA VAL A 198 13.03 -5.01 -11.26
C VAL A 198 13.10 -5.65 -9.87
N GLU A 199 12.34 -6.72 -9.64
CA GLU A 199 12.37 -7.46 -8.38
C GLU A 199 13.77 -8.00 -8.07
N GLN A 200 14.43 -8.64 -9.05
CA GLN A 200 15.78 -9.17 -8.88
C GLN A 200 16.80 -8.08 -8.58
N ILE A 201 16.76 -6.95 -9.32
CA ILE A 201 17.65 -5.82 -9.07
C ILE A 201 17.40 -5.21 -7.70
N THR A 202 16.15 -5.15 -7.25
CA THR A 202 15.80 -4.66 -5.91
C THR A 202 16.41 -5.54 -4.82
N HIS A 203 16.34 -6.86 -4.99
CA HIS A 203 17.00 -7.82 -4.10
C HIS A 203 18.51 -7.63 -4.11
N ASP A 204 19.12 -7.47 -5.29
CA ASP A 204 20.58 -7.24 -5.44
C ASP A 204 21.04 -5.90 -4.83
N CYS A 205 20.14 -4.92 -4.71
CA CYS A 205 20.38 -3.66 -3.98
C CYS A 205 20.24 -3.82 -2.46
N ASN A 206 20.04 -5.03 -1.94
CA ASN A 206 19.90 -5.34 -0.52
C ASN A 206 18.73 -4.61 0.17
N TYR A 207 17.61 -4.45 -0.51
CA TYR A 207 16.35 -4.15 0.17
C TYR A 207 15.81 -5.42 0.84
N ARG A 208 15.22 -5.30 2.02
CA ARG A 208 14.63 -6.41 2.76
C ARG A 208 13.30 -6.85 2.17
N ALA A 209 12.50 -5.88 1.67
CA ALA A 209 11.30 -6.14 0.90
C ALA A 209 10.94 -4.93 0.01
N ALA A 210 10.07 -5.19 -0.97
CA ALA A 210 9.51 -4.18 -1.85
C ALA A 210 7.99 -4.16 -1.76
N PHE A 211 7.39 -3.02 -2.12
CA PHE A 211 5.95 -2.80 -2.04
C PHE A 211 5.40 -2.38 -3.40
N TYR A 212 4.23 -2.90 -3.74
CA TYR A 212 3.54 -2.56 -4.98
C TYR A 212 2.04 -2.36 -4.73
N VAL A 213 1.35 -1.65 -5.62
CA VAL A 213 -0.07 -1.39 -5.47
C VAL A 213 -0.90 -2.57 -5.99
N ASP A 214 -1.66 -3.19 -5.12
CA ASP A 214 -2.69 -4.20 -5.43
C ASP A 214 -3.75 -4.19 -4.32
N TYR A 215 -4.90 -4.78 -4.56
CA TYR A 215 -5.98 -4.86 -3.57
C TYR A 215 -5.86 -6.07 -2.64
N GLY A 216 -4.74 -6.81 -2.69
CA GLY A 216 -4.49 -8.01 -1.90
C GLY A 216 -3.97 -7.74 -0.51
N LEU A 217 -4.01 -8.79 0.32
CA LEU A 217 -3.36 -8.82 1.62
C LEU A 217 -1.90 -9.31 1.48
N ALA A 218 -1.03 -8.82 2.34
CA ALA A 218 0.35 -9.29 2.41
C ALA A 218 0.43 -10.61 3.18
N HIS A 219 1.28 -11.53 2.70
CA HIS A 219 1.46 -12.86 3.28
C HIS A 219 2.92 -13.18 3.55
N LYS A 220 3.18 -14.01 4.57
CA LYS A 220 4.50 -14.55 4.91
C LYS A 220 5.19 -15.18 3.68
N GLY A 221 6.48 -14.97 3.57
CA GLY A 221 7.34 -15.55 2.53
C GLY A 221 7.28 -14.86 1.17
N ARG A 222 6.61 -13.72 1.06
CA ARG A 222 6.62 -12.89 -0.15
C ARG A 222 7.63 -11.75 0.01
N TYR A 223 8.50 -11.59 -0.98
CA TYR A 223 9.45 -10.48 -1.04
C TYR A 223 8.75 -9.18 -1.49
N VAL A 224 7.86 -9.25 -2.48
CA VAL A 224 7.08 -8.11 -2.95
C VAL A 224 5.70 -8.14 -2.32
N LEU A 225 5.37 -7.12 -1.54
CA LEU A 225 4.17 -7.04 -0.72
C LEU A 225 3.12 -6.11 -1.34
N PRO A 226 1.86 -6.56 -1.47
CA PRO A 226 0.78 -5.74 -2.00
C PRO A 226 0.34 -4.67 -1.00
N MET A 227 0.11 -3.45 -1.50
CA MET A 227 -0.49 -2.34 -0.76
C MET A 227 -1.87 -2.04 -1.32
N ILE A 228 -2.87 -1.94 -0.46
CA ILE A 228 -4.24 -1.57 -0.81
C ILE A 228 -4.30 -0.06 -1.02
N PRO A 229 -4.55 0.44 -2.25
CA PRO A 229 -4.61 1.87 -2.51
C PRO A 229 -5.85 2.48 -1.84
N ILE A 230 -5.65 3.55 -1.08
CA ILE A 230 -6.74 4.33 -0.49
C ILE A 230 -6.86 5.62 -1.29
N SER A 231 -8.01 5.79 -1.95
CA SER A 231 -8.26 6.93 -2.82
C SER A 231 -9.29 7.89 -2.20
N GLY A 232 -9.08 9.17 -2.44
CA GLY A 232 -9.99 10.28 -2.14
C GLY A 232 -10.68 10.83 -3.39
N GLY A 233 -11.09 12.09 -3.33
CA GLY A 233 -11.63 12.84 -4.48
C GLY A 233 -12.95 12.34 -5.05
N LYS A 234 -13.62 11.37 -4.41
CA LYS A 234 -14.89 10.76 -4.85
C LYS A 234 -15.87 10.72 -3.68
N SER A 235 -17.16 10.60 -4.00
CA SER A 235 -18.17 10.36 -2.98
C SER A 235 -17.97 9.02 -2.25
N HIS A 236 -18.37 8.97 -0.98
CA HIS A 236 -18.35 7.76 -0.15
C HIS A 236 -16.95 7.16 0.12
N THR A 237 -15.92 8.00 0.27
CA THR A 237 -14.53 7.58 0.56
C THR A 237 -14.41 6.62 1.73
N PHE A 238 -15.13 6.87 2.84
CA PHE A 238 -15.11 6.01 4.00
C PHE A 238 -15.74 4.62 3.74
N LEU A 239 -16.82 4.54 2.96
CA LEU A 239 -17.42 3.26 2.58
C LEU A 239 -16.47 2.46 1.66
N ARG A 240 -15.80 3.13 0.73
CA ARG A 240 -14.78 2.51 -0.14
C ARG A 240 -13.59 2.00 0.65
N PHE A 241 -13.11 2.79 1.60
CA PHE A 241 -12.06 2.36 2.53
C PHE A 241 -12.44 1.05 3.23
N LYS A 242 -13.64 0.96 3.84
CA LYS A 242 -14.10 -0.26 4.48
C LYS A 242 -14.24 -1.43 3.50
N ALA A 243 -14.78 -1.16 2.31
CA ALA A 243 -14.93 -2.18 1.28
C ALA A 243 -13.56 -2.76 0.86
N ARG A 244 -12.55 -1.92 0.66
CA ARG A 244 -11.19 -2.34 0.31
C ARG A 244 -10.49 -3.09 1.44
N LEU A 245 -10.58 -2.56 2.67
CA LEU A 245 -9.97 -3.18 3.85
C LEU A 245 -10.56 -4.57 4.15
N LEU A 246 -11.90 -4.69 4.14
CA LEU A 246 -12.60 -5.92 4.50
C LEU A 246 -12.80 -6.86 3.31
N GLY A 247 -12.87 -6.31 2.11
CA GLY A 247 -13.13 -7.03 0.87
C GLY A 247 -11.89 -7.47 0.10
N ALA A 248 -10.69 -7.18 0.58
CA ALA A 248 -9.45 -7.50 -0.11
C ALA A 248 -9.38 -8.94 -0.67
N PRO A 249 -9.79 -10.00 0.05
CA PRO A 249 -9.78 -11.36 -0.47
C PRO A 249 -10.63 -11.57 -1.74
N ILE A 250 -11.66 -10.76 -1.93
CA ILE A 250 -12.55 -10.82 -3.10
C ILE A 250 -12.12 -9.82 -4.17
N ILE A 251 -11.74 -8.61 -3.75
CA ILE A 251 -11.42 -7.51 -4.66
C ILE A 251 -10.13 -7.78 -5.44
N ALA A 252 -9.10 -8.33 -4.78
CA ALA A 252 -7.83 -8.62 -5.44
C ALA A 252 -7.95 -9.59 -6.64
N PRO A 253 -8.60 -10.75 -6.53
CA PRO A 253 -8.82 -11.63 -7.69
C PRO A 253 -9.64 -10.96 -8.80
N LEU A 254 -10.67 -10.18 -8.43
CA LEU A 254 -11.49 -9.45 -9.42
C LEU A 254 -10.68 -8.36 -10.14
N ASN A 255 -9.82 -7.64 -9.42
CA ASN A 255 -8.93 -6.64 -10.02
C ASN A 255 -7.94 -7.29 -10.99
N ARG A 256 -7.34 -8.41 -10.61
CA ARG A 256 -6.43 -9.16 -11.50
C ARG A 256 -7.14 -9.66 -12.74
N LEU A 257 -8.36 -10.20 -12.60
CA LEU A 257 -9.19 -10.61 -13.74
C LEU A 257 -9.50 -9.43 -14.65
N LYS A 258 -9.91 -8.30 -14.10
CA LYS A 258 -10.18 -7.07 -14.85
C LYS A 258 -8.96 -6.63 -15.66
N ASN A 259 -7.79 -6.58 -15.02
CA ASN A 259 -6.54 -6.19 -15.66
C ASN A 259 -6.11 -7.17 -16.76
N SER A 260 -6.25 -8.48 -16.53
CA SER A 260 -6.02 -9.51 -17.57
C SER A 260 -6.93 -9.30 -18.77
N MET A 261 -8.23 -9.08 -18.55
CA MET A 261 -9.18 -8.82 -19.64
C MET A 261 -8.83 -7.57 -20.45
N ILE A 262 -8.34 -6.49 -19.79
CA ILE A 262 -7.86 -5.28 -20.46
C ILE A 262 -6.64 -5.62 -21.33
N TYR A 263 -5.67 -6.32 -20.76
CA TYR A 263 -4.45 -6.75 -21.46
C TYR A 263 -4.74 -7.62 -22.68
N ASP A 264 -5.70 -8.55 -22.57
CA ASP A 264 -6.10 -9.47 -23.63
C ASP A 264 -7.02 -8.82 -24.70
N GLY A 265 -7.20 -7.51 -24.66
CA GLY A 265 -8.03 -6.75 -25.62
C GLY A 265 -9.54 -6.79 -25.35
N ASN A 266 -9.97 -7.38 -24.24
CA ASN A 266 -11.37 -7.49 -23.83
C ASN A 266 -11.83 -6.35 -22.90
N GLY A 267 -11.28 -5.15 -23.07
CA GLY A 267 -11.56 -3.99 -22.21
C GLY A 267 -13.05 -3.62 -22.15
N ALA A 268 -13.82 -3.88 -23.22
CA ALA A 268 -15.25 -3.66 -23.24
C ALA A 268 -16.01 -4.54 -22.22
N LEU A 269 -15.52 -5.72 -21.90
CA LEU A 269 -16.08 -6.60 -20.87
C LEU A 269 -15.54 -6.25 -19.48
N ALA A 270 -14.30 -5.81 -19.40
CA ALA A 270 -13.65 -5.42 -18.14
C ALA A 270 -14.36 -4.26 -17.41
N GLN A 271 -15.05 -3.38 -18.15
CA GLN A 271 -15.83 -2.27 -17.58
C GLN A 271 -16.97 -2.73 -16.64
N TYR A 272 -17.48 -3.94 -16.82
CA TYR A 272 -18.52 -4.51 -15.96
C TYR A 272 -18.00 -5.05 -14.63
N ILE A 273 -16.67 -5.19 -14.48
CA ILE A 273 -16.07 -5.55 -13.21
C ILE A 273 -15.85 -4.25 -12.41
N TRP A 274 -16.74 -4.03 -11.46
CA TRP A 274 -16.63 -2.88 -10.58
C TRP A 274 -15.64 -3.17 -9.44
N ILE A 275 -14.69 -2.24 -9.25
CA ILE A 275 -13.73 -2.24 -8.12
C ILE A 275 -14.01 -0.98 -7.30
N PRO A 276 -14.28 -1.10 -5.98
CA PRO A 276 -14.68 0.01 -5.11
C PRO A 276 -13.58 1.06 -4.89
#